data_4e27a86b791c26e254257a11cd4266d5
#
_entry.id   4e27a86b791c26e254257a11cd4266d5
#
_cell.length_a   1.000
_cell.length_b   1.000
_cell.length_c   1.000
_cell.angle_alpha   90.00
_cell.angle_beta   90.00
_cell.angle_gamma   90.00
#
_symmetry.space_group_name_H-M   'P 1'
#
loop_
_entity.id
_entity.type
_entity.pdbx_description
1 polymer ?
#
loop_
_entity_poly.entity_id
_entity_poly.type
_entity_poly.pdbx_seq_one_letter_code
_entity_poly.pdbx_strand_id
1 'polypeptide(L)'
;MKLHKKICSLIKERDDLNFVDVANKIGVSKQYLQKFKSHGIISFTNLLKLTSILTLPNENPSKQLKEWCLELDSTEAIKHSFEYASLIRDKDLLNKLLEKHKNDCGTVGEYVTVYSVLYKYMSDEISGNEIIKHLKMYNRPTDNMLNILIDIMKCYDYYHQKKFNAMFDLVDEIEQELNLIDESDRKMFLKECYMYRLAEVFSPLNLQRKNLESSRYYAKVLIEANLCKKTVSDALYVLGMSYLIDNEKLCLNYLKESYDLSQKINDNSIEAAARYNLDVVKIYLNISLPEDSDARLINYQINPLNEYSRAGLEEILKEHGEKDFLRLFLAIADSNPNRLYECFKEFLVQSNYLFVSLVAKEMRRRGDNSLLVQQMIDYNMDKGVDEN
;
A
#
# COMPACT_ATOMS: atom_id res chain seq x y z
N MET A 1 -20.06 18.65 25.15
CA MET A 1 -21.05 17.56 25.37
C MET A 1 -20.34 16.27 24.98
N LYS A 2 -20.44 15.17 25.74
CA LYS A 2 -19.76 13.90 25.38
C LYS A 2 -20.28 13.35 24.04
N LEU A 3 -19.43 12.71 23.24
CA LEU A 3 -19.74 12.22 21.90
C LEU A 3 -21.04 11.40 21.83
N HIS A 4 -21.23 10.43 22.77
CA HIS A 4 -22.46 9.61 22.78
C HIS A 4 -23.74 10.43 22.94
N LYS A 5 -23.68 11.54 23.70
CA LYS A 5 -24.85 12.44 23.86
C LYS A 5 -25.13 13.19 22.56
N LYS A 6 -24.08 13.63 21.82
CA LYS A 6 -24.23 14.24 20.49
C LYS A 6 -24.88 13.27 19.52
N ILE A 7 -24.36 12.04 19.44
CA ILE A 7 -24.91 10.99 18.57
C ILE A 7 -26.38 10.67 18.92
N CYS A 8 -26.69 10.59 20.23
CA CYS A 8 -28.07 10.39 20.67
C CYS A 8 -28.99 11.56 20.31
N SER A 9 -28.51 12.81 20.31
CA SER A 9 -29.28 13.96 19.83
C SER A 9 -29.55 13.86 18.34
N LEU A 10 -28.52 13.56 17.54
CA LEU A 10 -28.67 13.36 16.08
C LEU A 10 -29.71 12.27 15.73
N ILE A 11 -29.72 11.15 16.47
CA ILE A 11 -30.74 10.11 16.26
C ILE A 11 -32.16 10.62 16.57
N LYS A 12 -32.32 11.46 17.62
CA LYS A 12 -33.63 12.01 18.01
C LYS A 12 -34.13 13.11 17.08
N GLU A 13 -33.22 13.84 16.44
CA GLU A 13 -33.53 14.93 15.50
C GLU A 13 -33.97 14.40 14.12
N ARG A 14 -33.85 13.09 13.89
CA ARG A 14 -34.25 12.41 12.66
C ARG A 14 -35.65 11.80 12.82
N ASP A 15 -36.62 12.31 12.08
CA ASP A 15 -38.03 11.78 12.09
C ASP A 15 -38.14 10.38 11.45
N ASP A 16 -37.18 10.04 10.57
CA ASP A 16 -37.12 8.77 9.83
C ASP A 16 -36.35 7.66 10.56
N LEU A 17 -35.79 7.94 11.75
CA LEU A 17 -34.95 7.00 12.51
C LEU A 17 -35.31 6.98 13.99
N ASN A 18 -35.38 5.79 14.55
CA ASN A 18 -35.42 5.60 16.00
C ASN A 18 -34.27 4.68 16.47
N PHE A 19 -34.07 4.58 17.79
CA PHE A 19 -33.00 3.75 18.35
C PHE A 19 -33.09 2.25 18.01
N VAL A 20 -34.27 1.75 17.74
CA VAL A 20 -34.47 0.33 17.35
C VAL A 20 -34.06 0.16 15.90
N ASP A 21 -34.44 1.07 15.03
CA ASP A 21 -34.06 1.04 13.61
C ASP A 21 -32.54 1.15 13.44
N VAL A 22 -31.92 2.06 14.20
CA VAL A 22 -30.47 2.21 14.22
C VAL A 22 -29.78 0.92 14.70
N ALA A 23 -30.26 0.31 15.80
CA ALA A 23 -29.69 -0.95 16.30
C ALA A 23 -29.77 -2.06 15.23
N ASN A 24 -30.91 -2.19 14.56
CA ASN A 24 -31.09 -3.17 13.48
C ASN A 24 -30.17 -2.90 12.29
N LYS A 25 -30.06 -1.64 11.86
CA LYS A 25 -29.21 -1.24 10.70
C LYS A 25 -27.71 -1.45 10.96
N ILE A 26 -27.22 -1.25 12.18
CA ILE A 26 -25.81 -1.51 12.51
C ILE A 26 -25.55 -2.99 12.90
N GLY A 27 -26.60 -3.79 13.06
CA GLY A 27 -26.50 -5.21 13.39
C GLY A 27 -26.17 -5.49 14.86
N VAL A 28 -26.69 -4.65 15.79
CA VAL A 28 -26.48 -4.83 17.24
C VAL A 28 -27.80 -4.99 17.99
N SER A 29 -27.73 -5.52 19.21
CA SER A 29 -28.93 -5.61 20.06
C SER A 29 -29.38 -4.23 20.57
N LYS A 30 -30.69 -4.11 20.85
CA LYS A 30 -31.25 -2.92 21.50
C LYS A 30 -30.54 -2.60 22.83
N GLN A 31 -30.15 -3.63 23.58
CA GLN A 31 -29.44 -3.50 24.85
C GLN A 31 -28.03 -2.91 24.67
N TYR A 32 -27.32 -3.27 23.59
CA TYR A 32 -26.03 -2.69 23.24
C TYR A 32 -26.16 -1.17 23.00
N LEU A 33 -27.14 -0.74 22.24
CA LEU A 33 -27.37 0.68 21.96
C LEU A 33 -27.84 1.46 23.22
N GLN A 34 -28.56 0.81 24.13
CA GLN A 34 -28.89 1.37 25.46
C GLN A 34 -27.64 1.59 26.32
N LYS A 35 -26.70 0.64 26.32
CA LYS A 35 -25.39 0.81 27.00
C LYS A 35 -24.59 1.95 26.40
N PHE A 36 -24.57 2.07 25.06
CA PHE A 36 -23.96 3.21 24.40
C PHE A 36 -24.60 4.53 24.86
N LYS A 37 -25.90 4.63 24.88
CA LYS A 37 -26.64 5.83 25.32
C LYS A 37 -26.28 6.25 26.76
N SER A 38 -26.10 5.29 27.66
CA SER A 38 -25.83 5.54 29.08
C SER A 38 -24.35 5.75 29.39
N HIS A 39 -23.46 4.98 28.76
CA HIS A 39 -22.04 4.92 29.12
C HIS A 39 -21.09 5.40 28.03
N GLY A 40 -21.56 5.55 26.80
CA GLY A 40 -20.74 5.98 25.65
C GLY A 40 -19.84 4.89 25.09
N ILE A 41 -20.04 3.62 25.47
CA ILE A 41 -19.20 2.50 25.02
C ILE A 41 -19.73 1.99 23.68
N ILE A 42 -18.93 2.09 22.64
CA ILE A 42 -19.22 1.59 21.29
C ILE A 42 -17.93 1.09 20.64
N SER A 43 -18.01 0.00 19.86
CA SER A 43 -16.87 -0.42 19.05
C SER A 43 -16.66 0.53 17.87
N PHE A 44 -15.42 0.66 17.41
CA PHE A 44 -15.10 1.57 16.30
C PHE A 44 -15.82 1.17 15.01
N THR A 45 -15.94 -0.13 14.73
CA THR A 45 -16.72 -0.67 13.61
C THR A 45 -18.18 -0.22 13.64
N ASN A 46 -18.80 -0.23 14.83
CA ASN A 46 -20.19 0.26 14.96
C ASN A 46 -20.27 1.80 14.87
N LEU A 47 -19.22 2.52 15.28
CA LEU A 47 -19.13 3.95 15.06
C LEU A 47 -19.06 4.31 13.57
N LEU A 48 -18.30 3.54 12.77
CA LEU A 48 -18.26 3.65 11.31
C LEU A 48 -19.65 3.45 10.69
N LYS A 49 -20.35 2.39 11.09
CA LYS A 49 -21.73 2.11 10.63
C LYS A 49 -22.72 3.22 11.01
N LEU A 50 -22.61 3.74 12.23
CA LEU A 50 -23.44 4.87 12.68
C LEU A 50 -23.21 6.12 11.83
N THR A 51 -21.96 6.41 11.49
CA THR A 51 -21.64 7.56 10.65
C THR A 51 -22.36 7.48 9.31
N SER A 52 -22.32 6.30 8.65
CA SER A 52 -22.99 6.10 7.36
C SER A 52 -24.51 6.23 7.44
N ILE A 53 -25.13 5.89 8.59
CA ILE A 53 -26.60 5.97 8.78
C ILE A 53 -27.04 7.39 9.14
N LEU A 54 -26.23 8.11 9.92
CA LEU A 54 -26.61 9.41 10.50
C LEU A 54 -26.21 10.61 9.61
N THR A 55 -25.28 10.41 8.69
CA THR A 55 -24.91 11.45 7.73
C THR A 55 -26.04 11.68 6.73
N LEU A 56 -26.37 12.94 6.46
CA LEU A 56 -27.38 13.29 5.48
C LEU A 56 -26.93 12.93 4.05
N PRO A 57 -27.85 12.68 3.10
CA PRO A 57 -27.51 12.26 1.73
C PRO A 57 -26.54 13.20 0.98
N ASN A 58 -26.53 14.48 1.35
CA ASN A 58 -25.69 15.51 0.73
C ASN A 58 -24.39 15.80 1.51
N GLU A 59 -24.15 15.10 2.61
CA GLU A 59 -22.98 15.27 3.45
C GLU A 59 -22.00 14.11 3.26
N ASN A 60 -20.71 14.36 3.56
CA ASN A 60 -19.68 13.35 3.48
C ASN A 60 -19.56 12.61 4.83
N PRO A 61 -19.91 11.30 4.92
CA PRO A 61 -19.77 10.51 6.14
C PRO A 61 -18.35 10.57 6.74
N SER A 62 -17.35 10.65 5.89
CA SER A 62 -15.95 10.73 6.31
C SER A 62 -15.66 12.00 7.13
N LYS A 63 -16.27 13.13 6.80
CA LYS A 63 -16.09 14.37 7.56
C LYS A 63 -16.64 14.25 9.00
N GLN A 64 -17.82 13.71 9.13
CA GLN A 64 -18.46 13.47 10.44
C GLN A 64 -17.63 12.51 11.30
N LEU A 65 -17.13 11.43 10.71
CA LEU A 65 -16.31 10.47 11.43
C LEU A 65 -14.99 11.08 11.93
N LYS A 66 -14.33 11.92 11.12
CA LYS A 66 -13.10 12.63 11.52
C LYS A 66 -13.33 13.50 12.77
N GLU A 67 -14.45 14.22 12.82
CA GLU A 67 -14.82 15.01 14.00
C GLU A 67 -15.03 14.10 15.21
N TRP A 68 -15.70 12.96 15.04
CA TRP A 68 -15.94 12.02 16.13
C TRP A 68 -14.66 11.35 16.63
N CYS A 69 -13.70 11.02 15.75
CA CYS A 69 -12.39 10.50 16.15
C CYS A 69 -11.68 11.47 17.13
N LEU A 70 -11.78 12.77 16.88
CA LEU A 70 -11.19 13.78 17.76
C LEU A 70 -11.93 13.96 19.11
N GLU A 71 -13.13 13.42 19.27
CA GLU A 71 -13.90 13.50 20.50
C GLU A 71 -13.84 12.20 21.34
N LEU A 72 -13.23 11.13 20.82
CA LEU A 72 -13.05 9.88 21.54
C LEU A 72 -12.04 10.07 22.70
N ASP A 73 -12.30 9.38 23.81
CA ASP A 73 -11.54 9.50 25.06
C ASP A 73 -11.11 8.15 25.67
N SER A 74 -11.66 7.02 25.20
CA SER A 74 -11.21 5.72 25.68
C SER A 74 -9.93 5.27 24.94
N THR A 75 -9.01 4.63 25.67
CA THR A 75 -7.75 4.11 25.12
C THR A 75 -7.95 3.30 23.85
N GLU A 76 -8.90 2.35 23.84
CA GLU A 76 -9.16 1.52 22.64
C GLU A 76 -9.69 2.35 21.45
N ALA A 77 -10.58 3.31 21.70
CA ALA A 77 -11.11 4.15 20.64
C ALA A 77 -10.05 5.10 20.06
N ILE A 78 -9.13 5.59 20.90
CA ILE A 78 -7.98 6.41 20.46
C ILE A 78 -7.05 5.58 19.57
N LYS A 79 -6.69 4.37 19.98
CA LYS A 79 -5.89 3.44 19.17
C LYS A 79 -6.51 3.21 17.79
N HIS A 80 -7.81 2.92 17.75
CA HIS A 80 -8.55 2.71 16.51
C HIS A 80 -8.61 3.98 15.64
N SER A 81 -8.68 5.16 16.26
CA SER A 81 -8.66 6.43 15.52
C SER A 81 -7.32 6.69 14.84
N PHE A 82 -6.20 6.39 15.51
CA PHE A 82 -4.86 6.45 14.92
C PHE A 82 -4.76 5.52 13.72
N GLU A 83 -5.17 4.24 13.90
CA GLU A 83 -5.13 3.27 12.79
C GLU A 83 -6.02 3.70 11.63
N TYR A 84 -7.27 4.09 11.90
CA TYR A 84 -8.18 4.56 10.86
C TYR A 84 -7.57 5.72 10.07
N ALA A 85 -7.09 6.77 10.75
CA ALA A 85 -6.50 7.94 10.09
C ALA A 85 -5.32 7.59 9.20
N SER A 86 -4.45 6.69 9.67
CA SER A 86 -3.27 6.28 8.91
C SER A 86 -3.61 5.34 7.75
N LEU A 87 -4.60 4.46 7.92
CA LEU A 87 -5.02 3.51 6.90
C LEU A 87 -5.67 4.20 5.69
N ILE A 88 -6.53 5.21 5.95
CA ILE A 88 -7.13 6.02 4.87
C ILE A 88 -6.20 7.13 4.36
N ARG A 89 -4.95 7.18 4.83
CA ARG A 89 -3.92 8.17 4.47
C ARG A 89 -4.33 9.62 4.76
N ASP A 90 -5.13 9.84 5.81
CA ASP A 90 -5.56 11.19 6.23
C ASP A 90 -4.51 11.85 7.12
N LYS A 91 -3.56 12.54 6.50
CA LYS A 91 -2.46 13.24 7.19
C LYS A 91 -2.98 14.30 8.16
N ASP A 92 -4.05 15.04 7.82
CA ASP A 92 -4.61 16.09 8.68
C ASP A 92 -5.24 15.53 9.96
N LEU A 93 -6.05 14.47 9.82
CA LEU A 93 -6.64 13.79 10.99
C LEU A 93 -5.56 13.17 11.87
N LEU A 94 -4.59 12.47 11.26
CA LEU A 94 -3.51 11.83 12.00
C LEU A 94 -2.69 12.86 12.77
N ASN A 95 -2.32 13.98 12.16
CA ASN A 95 -1.60 15.07 12.83
C ASN A 95 -2.39 15.65 14.01
N LYS A 96 -3.69 15.90 13.82
CA LYS A 96 -4.55 16.41 14.91
C LYS A 96 -4.64 15.43 16.09
N LEU A 97 -4.71 14.12 15.81
CA LEU A 97 -4.68 13.10 16.86
C LEU A 97 -3.33 13.07 17.57
N LEU A 98 -2.21 13.13 16.86
CA LEU A 98 -0.88 13.20 17.43
C LEU A 98 -0.70 14.41 18.34
N GLU A 99 -1.09 15.60 17.88
CA GLU A 99 -1.02 16.83 18.68
C GLU A 99 -1.94 16.79 19.92
N LYS A 100 -3.16 16.26 19.78
CA LYS A 100 -4.09 16.11 20.90
C LYS A 100 -3.51 15.22 22.01
N HIS A 101 -2.84 14.13 21.64
CA HIS A 101 -2.38 13.09 22.56
C HIS A 101 -0.87 13.14 22.85
N LYS A 102 -0.14 14.16 22.40
CA LYS A 102 1.32 14.27 22.51
C LYS A 102 1.90 14.16 23.91
N ASN A 103 1.10 14.49 24.94
CA ASN A 103 1.52 14.45 26.34
C ASN A 103 0.96 13.23 27.08
N ASP A 104 0.23 12.34 26.41
CA ASP A 104 -0.32 11.14 27.04
C ASP A 104 0.80 10.13 27.30
N CYS A 105 0.64 9.38 28.40
CA CYS A 105 1.58 8.35 28.84
C CYS A 105 0.98 6.94 28.70
N GLY A 106 1.80 5.93 28.97
CA GLY A 106 1.37 4.53 28.88
C GLY A 106 1.02 4.13 27.45
N THR A 107 0.02 3.28 27.28
CA THR A 107 -0.33 2.72 25.97
C THR A 107 -0.64 3.77 24.91
N VAL A 108 -1.36 4.84 25.26
CA VAL A 108 -1.63 5.91 24.28
C VAL A 108 -0.34 6.62 23.85
N GLY A 109 0.58 6.88 24.78
CA GLY A 109 1.89 7.45 24.47
C GLY A 109 2.74 6.55 23.56
N GLU A 110 2.67 5.23 23.73
CA GLU A 110 3.32 4.26 22.83
C GLU A 110 2.74 4.39 21.40
N TYR A 111 1.41 4.51 21.26
CA TYR A 111 0.74 4.72 19.97
C TYR A 111 1.15 6.06 19.35
N VAL A 112 1.16 7.15 20.10
CA VAL A 112 1.63 8.45 19.62
C VAL A 112 3.04 8.34 19.04
N THR A 113 3.93 7.64 19.74
CA THR A 113 5.32 7.44 19.30
C THR A 113 5.41 6.71 17.96
N VAL A 114 4.75 5.55 17.81
CA VAL A 114 4.83 4.74 16.59
C VAL A 114 4.11 5.43 15.43
N TYR A 115 2.92 5.99 15.66
CA TYR A 115 2.18 6.69 14.61
C TYR A 115 2.83 8.02 14.21
N SER A 116 3.68 8.63 15.05
CA SER A 116 4.49 9.78 14.63
C SER A 116 5.53 9.41 13.58
N VAL A 117 6.13 8.22 13.67
CA VAL A 117 7.04 7.71 12.63
C VAL A 117 6.27 7.42 11.33
N LEU A 118 5.09 6.79 11.45
CA LEU A 118 4.22 6.53 10.30
C LEU A 118 3.74 7.83 9.63
N TYR A 119 3.38 8.85 10.43
CA TYR A 119 3.03 10.17 9.93
C TYR A 119 4.16 10.81 9.13
N LYS A 120 5.39 10.80 9.67
CA LYS A 120 6.57 11.33 8.99
C LYS A 120 6.82 10.65 7.66
N TYR A 121 6.69 9.32 7.61
CA TYR A 121 6.77 8.55 6.37
C TYR A 121 5.67 8.94 5.38
N MET A 122 4.41 9.04 5.84
CA MET A 122 3.27 9.45 5.01
C MET A 122 3.39 10.89 4.49
N SER A 123 4.13 11.74 5.20
CA SER A 123 4.32 13.16 4.88
C SER A 123 5.62 13.44 4.10
N ASP A 124 6.34 12.36 3.71
CA ASP A 124 7.61 12.43 3.00
C ASP A 124 8.72 13.18 3.79
N GLU A 125 8.56 13.30 5.12
CA GLU A 125 9.58 13.86 6.02
C GLU A 125 10.75 12.89 6.26
N ILE A 126 10.49 11.59 6.12
CA ILE A 126 11.48 10.51 6.13
C ILE A 126 11.24 9.60 4.92
N SER A 127 12.32 9.07 4.37
CA SER A 127 12.22 8.07 3.30
C SER A 127 11.86 6.68 3.86
N GLY A 128 11.30 5.81 3.02
CA GLY A 128 10.88 4.49 3.44
C GLY A 128 12.00 3.63 4.04
N ASN A 129 13.26 3.81 3.60
CA ASN A 129 14.43 3.10 4.12
C ASN A 129 14.99 3.67 5.44
N GLU A 130 14.33 4.65 6.04
CA GLU A 130 14.70 5.24 7.33
C GLU A 130 13.71 4.85 8.46
N ILE A 131 12.62 4.16 8.16
CA ILE A 131 11.57 3.80 9.14
C ILE A 131 12.16 3.03 10.31
N ILE A 132 12.94 1.98 10.05
CA ILE A 132 13.57 1.16 11.11
C ILE A 132 14.50 2.01 11.97
N LYS A 133 15.27 2.94 11.38
CA LYS A 133 16.16 3.85 12.09
C LYS A 133 15.38 4.71 13.08
N HIS A 134 14.26 5.28 12.66
CA HIS A 134 13.41 6.09 13.52
C HIS A 134 12.72 5.26 14.61
N LEU A 135 12.23 4.05 14.30
CA LEU A 135 11.62 3.17 15.29
C LEU A 135 12.62 2.73 16.38
N LYS A 136 13.89 2.49 16.03
CA LYS A 136 14.95 2.10 17.00
C LYS A 136 15.30 3.20 18.00
N MET A 137 14.89 4.44 17.80
CA MET A 137 15.10 5.53 18.76
C MET A 137 14.20 5.41 19.99
N TYR A 138 13.22 4.52 19.98
CA TYR A 138 12.24 4.32 21.02
C TYR A 138 12.31 2.92 21.63
N ASN A 139 11.83 2.78 22.86
CA ASN A 139 11.70 1.47 23.49
C ASN A 139 10.61 0.65 22.78
N ARG A 140 10.78 -0.68 22.80
CA ARG A 140 9.75 -1.58 22.26
C ARG A 140 8.45 -1.42 23.06
N PRO A 141 7.30 -1.22 22.40
CA PRO A 141 6.02 -1.09 23.06
C PRO A 141 5.63 -2.35 23.87
N THR A 142 4.80 -2.14 24.89
CA THR A 142 4.21 -3.24 25.67
C THR A 142 2.96 -3.83 25.01
N ASP A 143 2.29 -3.05 24.16
CA ASP A 143 1.11 -3.48 23.42
C ASP A 143 1.48 -4.39 22.23
N ASN A 144 0.95 -5.61 22.22
CA ASN A 144 1.27 -6.62 21.20
C ASN A 144 0.77 -6.20 19.80
N MET A 145 -0.42 -5.58 19.71
CA MET A 145 -0.93 -5.09 18.41
C MET A 145 0.00 -4.03 17.82
N LEU A 146 0.57 -3.16 18.66
CA LEU A 146 1.50 -2.15 18.22
C LEU A 146 2.84 -2.74 17.76
N ASN A 147 3.29 -3.85 18.37
CA ASN A 147 4.46 -4.58 17.89
C ASN A 147 4.25 -5.18 16.50
N ILE A 148 3.07 -5.74 16.23
CA ILE A 148 2.71 -6.22 14.89
C ILE A 148 2.74 -5.07 13.86
N LEU A 149 2.21 -3.89 14.20
CA LEU A 149 2.30 -2.71 13.31
C LEU A 149 3.75 -2.33 13.03
N ILE A 150 4.62 -2.36 14.05
CA ILE A 150 6.05 -2.09 13.87
C ILE A 150 6.68 -3.08 12.89
N ASP A 151 6.32 -4.35 12.97
CA ASP A 151 6.84 -5.38 12.06
C ASP A 151 6.31 -5.17 10.62
N ILE A 152 5.05 -4.77 10.45
CA ILE A 152 4.51 -4.31 9.16
C ILE A 152 5.31 -3.09 8.63
N MET A 153 5.61 -2.11 9.48
CA MET A 153 6.42 -0.94 9.09
C MET A 153 7.86 -1.32 8.71
N LYS A 154 8.43 -2.37 9.31
CA LYS A 154 9.74 -2.93 8.87
C LYS A 154 9.63 -3.53 7.46
N CYS A 155 8.50 -4.13 7.09
CA CYS A 155 8.29 -4.60 5.72
C CYS A 155 8.32 -3.42 4.73
N TYR A 156 7.74 -2.27 5.06
CA TYR A 156 7.86 -1.07 4.21
C TYR A 156 9.32 -0.65 4.03
N ASP A 157 10.12 -0.62 5.10
CA ASP A 157 11.56 -0.30 5.06
C ASP A 157 12.33 -1.31 4.19
N TYR A 158 12.12 -2.61 4.38
CA TYR A 158 12.74 -3.66 3.57
C TYR A 158 12.37 -3.56 2.09
N TYR A 159 11.13 -3.21 1.77
CA TYR A 159 10.69 -3.00 0.38
C TYR A 159 11.49 -1.88 -0.28
N HIS A 160 11.65 -0.74 0.39
CA HIS A 160 12.45 0.38 -0.11
C HIS A 160 13.94 0.04 -0.23
N GLN A 161 14.45 -0.84 0.63
CA GLN A 161 15.83 -1.35 0.55
C GLN A 161 16.00 -2.51 -0.45
N LYS A 162 14.93 -2.95 -1.12
CA LYS A 162 14.91 -4.13 -2.01
C LYS A 162 15.36 -5.43 -1.33
N LYS A 163 15.12 -5.56 -0.03
CA LYS A 163 15.43 -6.75 0.78
C LYS A 163 14.25 -7.74 0.80
N PHE A 164 13.84 -8.21 -0.36
CA PHE A 164 12.62 -8.99 -0.52
C PHE A 164 12.63 -10.32 0.23
N ASN A 165 13.78 -10.98 0.40
CA ASN A 165 13.86 -12.23 1.18
C ASN A 165 13.56 -11.97 2.66
N ALA A 166 14.23 -10.98 3.28
CA ALA A 166 13.98 -10.63 4.69
C ALA A 166 12.54 -10.14 4.92
N MET A 167 11.96 -9.48 3.92
CA MET A 167 10.56 -9.05 3.95
C MET A 167 9.61 -10.24 3.93
N PHE A 168 9.90 -11.26 3.10
CA PHE A 168 9.07 -12.45 3.00
C PHE A 168 9.03 -13.24 4.30
N ASP A 169 10.20 -13.52 4.90
CA ASP A 169 10.30 -14.23 6.17
C ASP A 169 9.51 -13.51 7.28
N LEU A 170 9.65 -12.17 7.35
CA LEU A 170 8.94 -11.36 8.35
C LEU A 170 7.42 -11.34 8.12
N VAL A 171 6.96 -11.36 6.88
CA VAL A 171 5.53 -11.32 6.56
C VAL A 171 4.84 -12.62 6.99
N ASP A 172 5.49 -13.78 6.81
CA ASP A 172 4.95 -15.07 7.26
C ASP A 172 4.82 -15.10 8.80
N GLU A 173 5.80 -14.53 9.53
CA GLU A 173 5.73 -14.40 11.00
C GLU A 173 4.55 -13.51 11.42
N ILE A 174 4.37 -12.34 10.77
CA ILE A 174 3.25 -11.41 11.06
C ILE A 174 1.90 -12.09 10.80
N GLU A 175 1.75 -12.81 9.70
CA GLU A 175 0.50 -13.51 9.38
C GLU A 175 0.15 -14.55 10.44
N GLN A 176 1.13 -15.33 10.89
CA GLN A 176 0.95 -16.28 11.98
C GLN A 176 0.54 -15.59 13.27
N GLU A 177 1.19 -14.49 13.66
CA GLU A 177 0.83 -13.72 14.85
C GLU A 177 -0.60 -13.16 14.76
N LEU A 178 -1.01 -12.63 13.61
CA LEU A 178 -2.37 -12.14 13.41
C LEU A 178 -3.41 -13.25 13.48
N ASN A 179 -3.11 -14.44 12.99
CA ASN A 179 -4.02 -15.58 13.06
C ASN A 179 -4.22 -16.09 14.49
N LEU A 180 -3.25 -15.90 15.39
CA LEU A 180 -3.34 -16.23 16.80
C LEU A 180 -4.13 -15.20 17.63
N ILE A 181 -4.45 -14.03 17.08
CA ILE A 181 -5.21 -13.02 17.80
C ILE A 181 -6.66 -13.48 17.98
N ASP A 182 -7.10 -13.46 19.24
CA ASP A 182 -8.48 -13.73 19.61
C ASP A 182 -9.45 -12.78 18.89
N GLU A 183 -10.55 -13.34 18.37
CA GLU A 183 -11.60 -12.62 17.63
C GLU A 183 -12.54 -11.83 18.55
N SER A 184 -12.02 -11.38 19.72
CA SER A 184 -12.79 -10.46 20.57
C SER A 184 -13.03 -9.13 19.87
N ASP A 185 -14.21 -8.56 19.99
CA ASP A 185 -14.63 -7.27 19.40
C ASP A 185 -13.59 -6.14 19.55
N ARG A 186 -12.79 -6.18 20.60
CA ARG A 186 -11.81 -5.12 20.89
C ARG A 186 -10.58 -5.14 19.98
N LYS A 187 -10.12 -6.32 19.58
CA LYS A 187 -8.92 -6.50 18.74
C LYS A 187 -9.28 -6.66 17.26
N MET A 188 -10.53 -7.05 16.96
CA MET A 188 -10.95 -7.39 15.61
C MET A 188 -10.71 -6.24 14.63
N PHE A 189 -11.05 -5.00 15.00
CA PHE A 189 -10.84 -3.85 14.12
C PHE A 189 -9.37 -3.68 13.72
N LEU A 190 -8.43 -3.74 14.69
CA LEU A 190 -6.99 -3.64 14.38
C LEU A 190 -6.50 -4.86 13.59
N LYS A 191 -6.99 -6.06 13.92
CA LYS A 191 -6.66 -7.27 13.15
C LYS A 191 -7.05 -7.13 11.67
N GLU A 192 -8.28 -6.70 11.38
CA GLU A 192 -8.75 -6.45 10.02
C GLU A 192 -7.92 -5.37 9.31
N CYS A 193 -7.60 -4.27 10.01
CA CYS A 193 -6.73 -3.22 9.46
C CYS A 193 -5.33 -3.74 9.12
N TYR A 194 -4.75 -4.57 9.97
CA TYR A 194 -3.41 -5.12 9.77
C TYR A 194 -3.37 -6.19 8.68
N MET A 195 -4.43 -7.01 8.55
CA MET A 195 -4.59 -7.90 7.40
C MET A 195 -4.66 -7.12 6.08
N TYR A 196 -5.35 -5.97 6.06
CA TYR A 196 -5.34 -5.08 4.91
C TYR A 196 -3.93 -4.52 4.61
N ARG A 197 -3.19 -4.09 5.64
CA ARG A 197 -1.79 -3.64 5.47
C ARG A 197 -0.87 -4.77 4.99
N LEU A 198 -1.10 -6.00 5.43
CA LEU A 198 -0.39 -7.15 4.88
C LEU A 198 -0.68 -7.35 3.40
N ALA A 199 -1.92 -7.15 2.94
CA ALA A 199 -2.22 -7.21 1.52
C ALA A 199 -1.46 -6.12 0.72
N GLU A 200 -1.26 -4.89 1.29
CA GLU A 200 -0.40 -3.86 0.70
C GLU A 200 1.06 -4.34 0.54
N VAL A 201 1.54 -5.18 1.45
CA VAL A 201 2.89 -5.75 1.44
C VAL A 201 2.98 -6.98 0.54
N PHE A 202 2.03 -7.91 0.66
CA PHE A 202 2.02 -9.17 -0.08
C PHE A 202 1.85 -8.97 -1.58
N SER A 203 1.02 -8.02 -1.99
CA SER A 203 0.73 -7.79 -3.41
C SER A 203 2.01 -7.50 -4.22
N PRO A 204 2.84 -6.47 -3.90
CA PRO A 204 4.09 -6.21 -4.62
C PRO A 204 5.18 -7.25 -4.34
N LEU A 205 5.23 -7.85 -3.14
CA LEU A 205 6.23 -8.87 -2.81
C LEU A 205 6.06 -10.11 -3.68
N ASN A 206 4.84 -10.61 -3.82
CA ASN A 206 4.52 -11.75 -4.69
C ASN A 206 4.77 -11.42 -6.17
N LEU A 207 4.53 -10.17 -6.60
CA LEU A 207 4.90 -9.71 -7.93
C LEU A 207 6.40 -9.84 -8.18
N GLN A 208 7.24 -9.36 -7.25
CA GLN A 208 8.70 -9.46 -7.37
C GLN A 208 9.17 -10.91 -7.44
N ARG A 209 8.57 -11.80 -6.67
CA ARG A 209 8.86 -13.24 -6.69
C ARG A 209 8.27 -13.98 -7.88
N LYS A 210 7.50 -13.30 -8.73
CA LYS A 210 6.79 -13.88 -9.86
C LYS A 210 5.76 -14.96 -9.44
N ASN A 211 5.21 -14.82 -8.22
CA ASN A 211 4.00 -15.51 -7.76
C ASN A 211 2.79 -14.64 -8.17
N LEU A 212 2.40 -14.78 -9.45
CA LEU A 212 1.48 -13.83 -10.09
C LEU A 212 0.04 -14.01 -9.60
N GLU A 213 -0.39 -15.22 -9.27
CA GLU A 213 -1.74 -15.48 -8.77
C GLU A 213 -1.96 -14.87 -7.39
N SER A 214 -1.05 -15.10 -6.44
CA SER A 214 -1.11 -14.48 -5.13
C SER A 214 -1.02 -12.95 -5.21
N SER A 215 -0.14 -12.43 -6.07
CA SER A 215 -0.04 -10.98 -6.31
C SER A 215 -1.37 -10.39 -6.78
N ARG A 216 -2.04 -11.04 -7.74
CA ARG A 216 -3.36 -10.65 -8.27
C ARG A 216 -4.44 -10.73 -7.20
N TYR A 217 -4.43 -11.77 -6.37
CA TYR A 217 -5.38 -11.94 -5.28
C TYR A 217 -5.31 -10.77 -4.30
N TYR A 218 -4.12 -10.49 -3.75
CA TYR A 218 -3.98 -9.39 -2.78
C TYR A 218 -4.22 -8.02 -3.40
N ALA A 219 -3.82 -7.78 -4.66
CA ALA A 219 -4.15 -6.54 -5.35
C ALA A 219 -5.67 -6.34 -5.48
N LYS A 220 -6.43 -7.38 -5.81
CA LYS A 220 -7.90 -7.30 -5.88
C LYS A 220 -8.52 -7.03 -4.52
N VAL A 221 -8.04 -7.65 -3.44
CA VAL A 221 -8.50 -7.36 -2.07
C VAL A 221 -8.38 -5.87 -1.76
N LEU A 222 -7.27 -5.23 -2.11
CA LEU A 222 -7.04 -3.80 -1.90
C LEU A 222 -7.97 -2.93 -2.75
N ILE A 223 -8.21 -3.30 -4.01
CA ILE A 223 -9.09 -2.59 -4.94
C ILE A 223 -10.54 -2.68 -4.46
N GLU A 224 -11.00 -3.85 -4.05
CA GLU A 224 -12.36 -4.09 -3.57
C GLU A 224 -12.65 -3.38 -2.24
N ALA A 225 -11.69 -3.38 -1.31
CA ALA A 225 -11.80 -2.66 -0.05
C ALA A 225 -11.91 -1.13 -0.25
N ASN A 226 -11.26 -0.58 -1.26
CA ASN A 226 -11.35 0.82 -1.70
C ASN A 226 -11.25 1.86 -0.57
N LEU A 227 -10.34 1.64 0.37
CA LEU A 227 -10.19 2.49 1.56
C LEU A 227 -9.46 3.82 1.26
N CYS A 228 -8.49 3.79 0.35
CA CYS A 228 -7.68 4.94 -0.02
C CYS A 228 -7.34 4.91 -1.52
N LYS A 229 -7.58 6.02 -2.22
CA LYS A 229 -7.30 6.13 -3.67
C LYS A 229 -5.85 5.81 -4.02
N LYS A 230 -4.89 6.23 -3.18
CA LYS A 230 -3.47 5.93 -3.41
C LYS A 230 -3.22 4.43 -3.37
N THR A 231 -3.69 3.73 -2.34
CA THR A 231 -3.53 2.28 -2.23
C THR A 231 -4.21 1.54 -3.39
N VAL A 232 -5.38 2.00 -3.83
CA VAL A 232 -6.06 1.43 -5.01
C VAL A 232 -5.25 1.66 -6.28
N SER A 233 -4.68 2.86 -6.48
CA SER A 233 -3.81 3.15 -7.63
C SER A 233 -2.56 2.27 -7.63
N ASP A 234 -1.90 2.09 -6.47
CA ASP A 234 -0.75 1.21 -6.31
C ASP A 234 -1.12 -0.26 -6.59
N ALA A 235 -2.28 -0.72 -6.11
CA ALA A 235 -2.78 -2.07 -6.35
C ALA A 235 -3.13 -2.31 -7.82
N LEU A 236 -3.71 -1.33 -8.51
CA LEU A 236 -3.94 -1.39 -9.96
C LEU A 236 -2.63 -1.48 -10.74
N TYR A 237 -1.60 -0.74 -10.32
CA TYR A 237 -0.25 -0.87 -10.89
C TYR A 237 0.29 -2.30 -10.72
N VAL A 238 0.24 -2.85 -9.52
CA VAL A 238 0.72 -4.23 -9.25
C VAL A 238 -0.08 -5.25 -10.07
N LEU A 239 -1.41 -5.09 -10.12
CA LEU A 239 -2.29 -5.96 -10.91
C LEU A 239 -1.94 -5.87 -12.39
N GLY A 240 -1.72 -4.67 -12.94
CA GLY A 240 -1.27 -4.47 -14.31
C GLY A 240 0.08 -5.15 -14.58
N MET A 241 1.07 -4.91 -13.73
CA MET A 241 2.39 -5.52 -13.85
C MET A 241 2.35 -7.05 -13.78
N SER A 242 1.42 -7.63 -13.03
CA SER A 242 1.25 -9.09 -12.96
C SER A 242 0.79 -9.72 -14.28
N TYR A 243 0.23 -8.92 -15.18
CA TYR A 243 -0.17 -9.34 -16.53
C TYR A 243 0.86 -9.01 -17.63
N LEU A 244 1.97 -8.36 -17.29
CA LEU A 244 2.97 -7.90 -18.27
C LEU A 244 3.51 -9.01 -19.18
N ILE A 245 3.58 -10.25 -18.69
CA ILE A 245 4.18 -11.38 -19.43
C ILE A 245 3.13 -12.17 -20.20
N ASP A 246 1.93 -12.31 -19.68
CA ASP A 246 0.89 -13.22 -20.17
C ASP A 246 -0.31 -12.51 -20.83
N ASN A 247 -0.55 -11.21 -20.55
CA ASN A 247 -1.66 -10.47 -21.14
C ASN A 247 -1.41 -8.96 -21.23
N GLU A 248 -0.74 -8.54 -22.30
CA GLU A 248 -0.38 -7.13 -22.54
C GLU A 248 -1.59 -6.16 -22.50
N LYS A 249 -2.75 -6.60 -22.99
CA LYS A 249 -3.97 -5.77 -22.99
C LYS A 249 -4.47 -5.51 -21.59
N LEU A 250 -4.54 -6.54 -20.74
CA LEU A 250 -4.93 -6.36 -19.33
C LEU A 250 -3.88 -5.54 -18.58
N CYS A 251 -2.60 -5.76 -18.83
CA CYS A 251 -1.51 -4.97 -18.25
C CYS A 251 -1.75 -3.48 -18.49
N LEU A 252 -1.90 -3.07 -19.75
CA LEU A 252 -2.09 -1.67 -20.13
C LEU A 252 -3.40 -1.08 -19.59
N ASN A 253 -4.48 -1.85 -19.56
CA ASN A 253 -5.76 -1.37 -19.02
C ASN A 253 -5.63 -1.02 -17.54
N TYR A 254 -5.08 -1.92 -16.71
CA TYR A 254 -4.91 -1.66 -15.28
C TYR A 254 -3.91 -0.53 -14.99
N LEU A 255 -2.82 -0.44 -15.76
CA LEU A 255 -1.88 0.68 -15.63
C LEU A 255 -2.51 2.02 -16.00
N LYS A 256 -3.37 2.03 -17.01
CA LYS A 256 -4.15 3.22 -17.36
C LYS A 256 -5.14 3.59 -16.26
N GLU A 257 -5.88 2.62 -15.72
CA GLU A 257 -6.78 2.85 -14.58
C GLU A 257 -6.03 3.38 -13.35
N SER A 258 -4.81 2.87 -13.07
CA SER A 258 -3.93 3.39 -12.02
C SER A 258 -3.59 4.86 -12.26
N TYR A 259 -3.19 5.22 -13.48
CA TYR A 259 -2.88 6.60 -13.86
C TYR A 259 -4.12 7.51 -13.78
N ASP A 260 -5.26 7.10 -14.34
CA ASP A 260 -6.51 7.86 -14.31
C ASP A 260 -7.01 8.09 -12.87
N LEU A 261 -6.75 7.15 -11.96
CA LEU A 261 -7.07 7.31 -10.55
C LEU A 261 -6.09 8.24 -9.82
N SER A 262 -4.79 8.17 -10.16
CA SER A 262 -3.76 9.01 -9.55
C SER A 262 -4.02 10.50 -9.79
N GLN A 263 -4.55 10.87 -10.97
CA GLN A 263 -4.96 12.24 -11.28
C GLN A 263 -6.05 12.81 -10.36
N LYS A 264 -6.80 11.93 -9.67
CA LYS A 264 -7.88 12.30 -8.74
C LYS A 264 -7.39 12.42 -7.28
N ILE A 265 -6.08 12.31 -7.04
CA ILE A 265 -5.49 12.31 -5.68
C ILE A 265 -5.01 13.72 -5.26
N ASN A 266 -4.86 14.65 -6.20
CA ASN A 266 -4.29 15.98 -6.00
C ASN A 266 -2.86 15.95 -5.41
N ASP A 267 -2.03 15.01 -5.89
CA ASP A 267 -0.63 14.87 -5.52
C ASP A 267 0.19 14.65 -6.79
N ASN A 268 0.94 15.67 -7.19
CA ASN A 268 1.71 15.66 -8.43
C ASN A 268 2.78 14.57 -8.47
N SER A 269 3.32 14.17 -7.30
CA SER A 269 4.34 13.11 -7.24
C SER A 269 3.75 11.73 -7.52
N ILE A 270 2.53 11.47 -7.03
CA ILE A 270 1.80 10.22 -7.28
C ILE A 270 1.39 10.14 -8.75
N GLU A 271 0.87 11.24 -9.32
CA GLU A 271 0.50 11.31 -10.73
C GLU A 271 1.72 11.08 -11.64
N ALA A 272 2.84 11.78 -11.38
CA ALA A 272 4.08 11.63 -12.14
C ALA A 272 4.62 10.19 -12.07
N ALA A 273 4.56 9.55 -10.90
CA ALA A 273 4.98 8.17 -10.73
C ALA A 273 4.10 7.19 -11.53
N ALA A 274 2.77 7.36 -11.49
CA ALA A 274 1.84 6.53 -12.24
C ALA A 274 2.00 6.71 -13.76
N ARG A 275 2.23 7.94 -14.22
CA ARG A 275 2.54 8.24 -15.63
C ARG A 275 3.81 7.56 -16.08
N TYR A 276 4.90 7.74 -15.31
CA TYR A 276 6.17 7.07 -15.57
C TYR A 276 6.00 5.55 -15.69
N ASN A 277 5.29 4.92 -14.75
CA ASN A 277 5.06 3.49 -14.76
C ASN A 277 4.33 3.01 -16.03
N LEU A 278 3.33 3.76 -16.51
CA LEU A 278 2.63 3.46 -17.76
C LEU A 278 3.55 3.61 -18.97
N ASP A 279 4.35 4.68 -19.01
CA ASP A 279 5.23 4.99 -20.15
C ASP A 279 6.37 3.96 -20.30
N VAL A 280 7.02 3.55 -19.19
CA VAL A 280 8.09 2.53 -19.27
C VAL A 280 7.55 1.16 -19.69
N VAL A 281 6.33 0.81 -19.32
CA VAL A 281 5.70 -0.44 -19.78
C VAL A 281 5.34 -0.34 -21.27
N LYS A 282 4.85 0.80 -21.75
CA LYS A 282 4.64 1.01 -23.20
C LYS A 282 5.93 0.85 -23.99
N ILE A 283 7.04 1.44 -23.52
CA ILE A 283 8.36 1.25 -24.14
C ILE A 283 8.72 -0.23 -24.20
N TYR A 284 8.58 -0.94 -23.09
CA TYR A 284 8.91 -2.38 -23.02
C TYR A 284 8.08 -3.23 -24.00
N LEU A 285 6.80 -2.86 -24.18
CA LEU A 285 5.87 -3.51 -25.11
C LEU A 285 5.97 -2.98 -26.57
N ASN A 286 6.92 -2.10 -26.88
CA ASN A 286 7.09 -1.44 -28.18
C ASN A 286 5.85 -0.63 -28.63
N ILE A 287 5.14 -0.01 -27.70
CA ILE A 287 3.98 0.86 -27.96
C ILE A 287 4.45 2.31 -27.90
N SER A 288 4.16 3.08 -28.93
CA SER A 288 4.57 4.48 -29.05
C SER A 288 4.07 5.31 -27.87
N LEU A 289 4.96 6.13 -27.33
CA LEU A 289 4.62 7.11 -26.29
C LEU A 289 3.84 8.28 -26.88
N PRO A 290 2.89 8.87 -26.13
CA PRO A 290 2.28 10.13 -26.50
C PRO A 290 3.29 11.30 -26.46
N GLU A 291 3.02 12.36 -27.20
CA GLU A 291 3.92 13.52 -27.33
C GLU A 291 4.16 14.27 -26.01
N ASP A 292 3.25 14.16 -25.07
CA ASP A 292 3.31 14.76 -23.72
C ASP A 292 4.05 13.90 -22.68
N SER A 293 4.62 12.77 -23.08
CA SER A 293 5.51 11.96 -22.22
C SER A 293 6.88 12.64 -22.06
N ASP A 294 7.68 12.16 -21.08
CA ASP A 294 9.05 12.65 -20.87
C ASP A 294 9.87 12.51 -22.17
N ALA A 295 10.38 13.64 -22.67
CA ALA A 295 11.14 13.67 -23.91
C ALA A 295 12.35 12.72 -23.91
N ARG A 296 12.96 12.48 -22.76
CA ARG A 296 14.10 11.55 -22.62
C ARG A 296 13.66 10.10 -22.84
N LEU A 297 12.47 9.71 -22.36
CA LEU A 297 11.87 8.39 -22.60
C LEU A 297 11.46 8.25 -24.09
N ILE A 298 10.90 9.29 -24.71
CA ILE A 298 10.60 9.30 -26.14
C ILE A 298 11.88 9.11 -26.96
N ASN A 299 12.94 9.86 -26.67
CA ASN A 299 14.23 9.74 -27.35
C ASN A 299 14.81 8.32 -27.20
N TYR A 300 14.75 7.73 -26.00
CA TYR A 300 15.17 6.35 -25.78
C TYR A 300 14.35 5.36 -26.61
N GLN A 301 13.03 5.52 -26.67
CA GLN A 301 12.16 4.63 -27.46
C GLN A 301 12.50 4.68 -28.96
N ILE A 302 12.80 5.87 -29.51
CA ILE A 302 13.14 6.05 -30.94
C ILE A 302 14.51 5.43 -31.25
N ASN A 303 15.51 5.64 -30.41
CA ASN A 303 16.86 5.13 -30.64
C ASN A 303 17.56 4.72 -29.35
N PRO A 304 17.31 3.50 -28.87
CA PRO A 304 17.83 3.03 -27.56
C PRO A 304 19.36 3.01 -27.45
N LEU A 305 20.08 2.87 -28.58
CA LEU A 305 21.56 2.74 -28.60
C LEU A 305 22.28 4.09 -28.77
N ASN A 306 21.54 5.20 -28.83
CA ASN A 306 22.15 6.53 -28.95
C ASN A 306 22.70 7.01 -27.59
N GLU A 307 23.87 7.65 -27.60
CA GLU A 307 24.47 8.24 -26.39
C GLU A 307 23.56 9.27 -25.72
N TYR A 308 22.80 10.07 -26.48
CA TYR A 308 21.85 11.02 -25.91
C TYR A 308 20.69 10.32 -25.19
N SER A 309 20.23 9.18 -25.69
CA SER A 309 19.19 8.37 -25.04
C SER A 309 19.69 7.82 -23.72
N ARG A 310 20.92 7.29 -23.69
CA ARG A 310 21.55 6.82 -22.46
C ARG A 310 21.74 7.94 -21.45
N ALA A 311 22.26 9.09 -21.86
CA ALA A 311 22.43 10.27 -21.00
C ALA A 311 21.09 10.72 -20.39
N GLY A 312 20.01 10.74 -21.19
CA GLY A 312 18.66 11.05 -20.71
C GLY A 312 18.15 10.07 -19.65
N LEU A 313 18.39 8.76 -19.82
CA LEU A 313 18.05 7.76 -18.78
C LEU A 313 18.88 7.94 -17.50
N GLU A 314 20.17 8.31 -17.62
CA GLU A 314 21.06 8.59 -16.45
C GLU A 314 20.59 9.87 -15.71
N GLU A 315 20.05 10.87 -16.39
CA GLU A 315 19.42 12.05 -15.78
C GLU A 315 18.15 11.65 -15.01
N ILE A 316 17.25 10.84 -15.59
CA ILE A 316 16.06 10.33 -14.91
C ILE A 316 16.48 9.54 -13.65
N LEU A 317 17.56 8.76 -13.73
CA LEU A 317 18.10 8.01 -12.59
C LEU A 317 18.56 8.94 -11.45
N LYS A 318 19.19 10.05 -11.77
CA LYS A 318 19.64 11.05 -10.78
C LYS A 318 18.47 11.78 -10.12
N GLU A 319 17.43 12.09 -10.89
CA GLU A 319 16.24 12.81 -10.43
C GLU A 319 15.30 11.94 -9.58
N HIS A 320 15.06 10.71 -9.98
CA HIS A 320 14.01 9.85 -9.41
C HIS A 320 14.54 8.60 -8.70
N GLY A 321 15.85 8.44 -8.64
CA GLY A 321 16.50 7.27 -8.04
C GLY A 321 16.35 5.99 -8.88
N GLU A 322 16.80 4.87 -8.32
CA GLU A 322 16.77 3.58 -9.00
C GLU A 322 15.37 3.03 -9.19
N LYS A 323 15.01 2.81 -10.45
CA LYS A 323 13.79 2.13 -10.90
C LYS A 323 14.15 0.89 -11.73
N ASP A 324 13.40 -0.19 -11.58
CA ASP A 324 13.76 -1.48 -12.18
C ASP A 324 13.74 -1.43 -13.73
N PHE A 325 12.75 -0.80 -14.35
CA PHE A 325 12.75 -0.59 -15.81
C PHE A 325 13.91 0.29 -16.28
N LEU A 326 14.24 1.34 -15.53
CA LEU A 326 15.34 2.23 -15.89
C LEU A 326 16.68 1.48 -15.89
N ARG A 327 16.89 0.60 -14.91
CA ARG A 327 18.07 -0.27 -14.84
C ARG A 327 18.14 -1.24 -16.03
N LEU A 328 17.01 -1.85 -16.39
CA LEU A 328 16.90 -2.68 -17.59
C LEU A 328 17.21 -1.88 -18.87
N PHE A 329 16.62 -0.70 -19.03
CA PHE A 329 16.82 0.14 -20.22
C PHE A 329 18.26 0.66 -20.35
N LEU A 330 18.90 1.03 -19.24
CA LEU A 330 20.33 1.37 -19.23
C LEU A 330 21.22 0.19 -19.65
N ALA A 331 20.89 -1.02 -19.20
CA ALA A 331 21.62 -2.22 -19.64
C ALA A 331 21.35 -2.56 -21.14
N ILE A 332 20.16 -2.23 -21.66
CA ILE A 332 19.86 -2.36 -23.09
C ILE A 332 20.59 -1.29 -23.93
N ALA A 333 20.66 -0.06 -23.43
CA ALA A 333 21.31 1.07 -24.10
C ALA A 333 22.84 0.95 -24.15
N ASP A 334 23.42 0.07 -23.32
CA ASP A 334 24.88 -0.14 -23.31
C ASP A 334 25.29 -1.08 -24.45
N SER A 335 26.34 -0.68 -25.18
CA SER A 335 26.93 -1.51 -26.24
C SER A 335 27.68 -2.74 -25.70
N ASN A 336 28.04 -2.74 -24.40
CA ASN A 336 28.72 -3.86 -23.76
C ASN A 336 27.70 -4.94 -23.37
N PRO A 337 27.70 -6.13 -23.98
CA PRO A 337 26.76 -7.19 -23.67
C PRO A 337 26.81 -7.66 -22.21
N ASN A 338 27.95 -7.47 -21.52
CA ASN A 338 28.09 -7.88 -20.13
C ASN A 338 27.17 -7.06 -19.20
N ARG A 339 26.70 -5.88 -19.60
CA ARG A 339 25.77 -5.07 -18.81
C ARG A 339 24.42 -5.74 -18.57
N LEU A 340 23.92 -6.52 -19.54
CA LEU A 340 22.71 -7.31 -19.33
C LEU A 340 22.95 -8.45 -18.31
N TYR A 341 24.12 -9.09 -18.34
CA TYR A 341 24.45 -10.12 -17.34
C TYR A 341 24.62 -9.52 -15.93
N GLU A 342 25.22 -8.33 -15.81
CA GLU A 342 25.29 -7.58 -14.55
C GLU A 342 23.88 -7.27 -14.04
N CYS A 343 23.01 -6.70 -14.87
CA CYS A 343 21.63 -6.39 -14.55
C CYS A 343 20.84 -7.65 -14.14
N PHE A 344 21.01 -8.76 -14.87
CA PHE A 344 20.44 -10.07 -14.53
C PHE A 344 20.88 -10.52 -13.13
N LYS A 345 22.19 -10.49 -12.85
CA LYS A 345 22.76 -10.85 -11.56
C LYS A 345 22.21 -9.97 -10.42
N GLU A 346 22.10 -8.66 -10.64
CA GLU A 346 21.58 -7.72 -9.63
C GLU A 346 20.14 -8.07 -9.25
N PHE A 347 19.25 -8.29 -10.23
CA PHE A 347 17.88 -8.68 -9.94
C PHE A 347 17.77 -10.06 -9.29
N LEU A 348 18.63 -11.00 -9.68
CA LEU A 348 18.69 -12.33 -9.08
C LEU A 348 19.08 -12.26 -7.59
N VAL A 349 20.10 -11.48 -7.25
CA VAL A 349 20.54 -11.25 -5.85
C VAL A 349 19.44 -10.60 -5.02
N GLN A 350 18.63 -9.72 -5.62
CA GLN A 350 17.48 -9.09 -4.99
C GLN A 350 16.25 -10.00 -4.92
N SER A 351 16.28 -11.20 -5.51
CA SER A 351 15.12 -12.09 -5.66
C SER A 351 13.95 -11.44 -6.42
N ASN A 352 14.25 -10.51 -7.33
CA ASN A 352 13.29 -9.89 -8.22
C ASN A 352 13.12 -10.73 -9.50
N TYR A 353 12.47 -11.89 -9.37
CA TYR A 353 12.34 -12.87 -10.46
C TYR A 353 11.47 -12.37 -11.62
N LEU A 354 10.57 -11.43 -11.39
CA LEU A 354 9.86 -10.77 -12.49
C LEU A 354 10.87 -10.11 -13.44
N PHE A 355 11.73 -9.22 -12.92
CA PHE A 355 12.72 -8.52 -13.75
C PHE A 355 13.85 -9.45 -14.22
N VAL A 356 14.24 -10.46 -13.45
CA VAL A 356 15.12 -11.53 -13.95
C VAL A 356 14.58 -12.12 -15.25
N SER A 357 13.26 -12.42 -15.31
CA SER A 357 12.66 -12.98 -16.52
C SER A 357 12.58 -11.97 -17.69
N LEU A 358 12.41 -10.68 -17.40
CA LEU A 358 12.42 -9.63 -18.45
C LEU A 358 13.82 -9.45 -19.04
N VAL A 359 14.86 -9.41 -18.19
CA VAL A 359 16.27 -9.37 -18.65
C VAL A 359 16.63 -10.62 -19.44
N ALA A 360 16.22 -11.82 -18.96
CA ALA A 360 16.45 -13.08 -19.66
C ALA A 360 15.80 -13.11 -21.06
N LYS A 361 14.59 -12.55 -21.20
CA LYS A 361 13.95 -12.37 -22.53
C LYS A 361 14.79 -11.49 -23.45
N GLU A 362 15.38 -10.41 -22.94
CA GLU A 362 16.24 -9.54 -23.74
C GLU A 362 17.58 -10.21 -24.10
N MET A 363 18.19 -10.96 -23.16
CA MET A 363 19.38 -11.77 -23.44
C MET A 363 19.12 -12.76 -24.56
N ARG A 364 17.94 -13.43 -24.52
CA ARG A 364 17.52 -14.37 -25.58
C ARG A 364 17.33 -13.66 -26.94
N ARG A 365 16.74 -12.46 -26.94
CA ARG A 365 16.60 -11.63 -28.16
C ARG A 365 17.95 -11.29 -28.80
N ARG A 366 19.02 -11.18 -27.96
CA ARG A 366 20.39 -10.93 -28.39
C ARG A 366 21.20 -12.22 -28.70
N GLY A 367 20.54 -13.39 -28.66
CA GLY A 367 21.11 -14.67 -29.12
C GLY A 367 21.62 -15.57 -28.00
N ASP A 368 21.45 -15.21 -26.70
CA ASP A 368 21.76 -16.15 -25.63
C ASP A 368 20.64 -17.19 -25.47
N ASN A 369 20.95 -18.42 -25.96
CA ASN A 369 20.03 -19.55 -25.90
C ASN A 369 20.42 -20.54 -24.80
N SER A 370 21.15 -20.12 -23.77
CA SER A 370 21.55 -21.00 -22.67
C SER A 370 20.34 -21.54 -21.90
N LEU A 371 20.50 -22.71 -21.30
CA LEU A 371 19.47 -23.37 -20.51
C LEU A 371 19.06 -22.47 -19.31
N LEU A 372 20.03 -21.78 -18.71
CA LEU A 372 19.76 -20.86 -17.59
C LEU A 372 18.80 -19.76 -18.01
N VAL A 373 19.05 -19.10 -19.15
CA VAL A 373 18.18 -18.04 -19.69
C VAL A 373 16.78 -18.58 -19.94
N GLN A 374 16.67 -19.77 -20.54
CA GLN A 374 15.37 -20.40 -20.77
C GLN A 374 14.61 -20.67 -19.47
N GLN A 375 15.27 -21.27 -18.48
CA GLN A 375 14.65 -21.57 -17.18
C GLN A 375 14.19 -20.31 -16.45
N MET A 376 14.94 -19.20 -16.53
CA MET A 376 14.54 -17.95 -15.89
C MET A 376 13.36 -17.26 -16.59
N ILE A 377 13.23 -17.42 -17.90
CA ILE A 377 12.03 -16.99 -18.64
C ILE A 377 10.81 -17.79 -18.18
N ASP A 378 10.94 -19.10 -18.06
CA ASP A 378 9.86 -20.03 -17.75
C ASP A 378 9.58 -20.16 -16.25
N TYR A 379 10.48 -19.62 -15.39
CA TYR A 379 10.30 -19.66 -13.94
C TYR A 379 8.95 -19.07 -13.53
N ASN A 380 8.18 -19.82 -12.78
CA ASN A 380 6.93 -19.40 -12.17
C ASN A 380 6.79 -20.07 -10.80
N MET A 381 6.65 -19.29 -9.74
CA MET A 381 6.54 -19.80 -8.39
C MET A 381 5.19 -20.47 -8.11
N ASP A 382 4.14 -20.07 -8.83
CA ASP A 382 2.79 -20.67 -8.69
C ASP A 382 2.76 -22.16 -9.07
N LYS A 383 3.67 -22.61 -9.94
CA LYS A 383 3.74 -24.01 -10.41
C LYS A 383 4.48 -24.96 -9.46
N GLY A 384 5.10 -24.45 -8.40
CA GLY A 384 5.87 -25.27 -7.44
C GLY A 384 5.09 -25.73 -6.21
N VAL A 385 3.85 -25.28 -6.03
CA VAL A 385 3.04 -25.55 -4.84
C VAL A 385 2.11 -26.74 -5.01
N ASP A 386 1.81 -27.15 -6.25
CA ASP A 386 0.84 -28.23 -6.54
C ASP A 386 1.46 -29.65 -6.64
N GLU A 387 2.77 -29.82 -6.39
CA GLU A 387 3.44 -31.14 -6.54
C GLU A 387 3.99 -31.73 -5.22
N ASN A 388 3.52 -31.30 -4.02
CA ASN A 388 3.91 -31.94 -2.76
C ASN A 388 2.71 -32.30 -1.88
#